data_63629a7ba6c413dd968e2cc67b5c414a
#
_entry.id   63629a7ba6c413dd968e2cc67b5c414a
#
_cell.length_a   1.000
_cell.length_b   1.000
_cell.length_c   1.000
_cell.angle_alpha   90.00
_cell.angle_beta   90.00
_cell.angle_gamma   90.00
#
_symmetry.space_group_name_H-M   'P 1'
#
loop_
_entity.id
_entity.type
_entity.pdbx_description
1 polymer ?
#
loop_
_entity_poly.entity_id
_entity_poly.type
_entity_poly.pdbx_seq_one_letter_code
_entity_poly.pdbx_strand_id
1 'polypeptide(L)'
;VQRLPNLLLALLALALTVVLARLVRRLVERALARADAERHVRVVVATLVFYAVVTVGLVVTFALGGVNLGLLVGSLGLATVALGFALQDIVSNFTAGIVLLLEHPFTEGDHIAIPDAEGEVEDIRIRATRLRAPDGQLVIVPNKLLFTQVLTNSTATMRRRVEVRLELPYGQDVARARELLLAAAAEVEGISDEPAPRLLTQHLGQDARSLRLVVWVDARGHDPQRVRSELLDEAEKRLHEVRS
;
A
#
# COMPACT_ATOMS: atom_id res chain seq x y z
N VAL A 1 -42.27 6.25 48.06
CA VAL A 1 -41.11 6.37 48.97
C VAL A 1 -39.79 5.97 48.29
N GLN A 2 -39.80 5.08 47.28
CA GLN A 2 -38.60 4.60 46.57
C GLN A 2 -37.99 5.60 45.57
N ARG A 3 -38.68 6.70 45.20
CA ARG A 3 -38.16 7.68 44.21
C ARG A 3 -37.07 8.61 44.72
N LEU A 4 -37.08 8.90 46.04
CA LEU A 4 -36.09 9.80 46.66
C LEU A 4 -34.65 9.24 46.66
N PRO A 5 -34.40 7.96 47.04
CA PRO A 5 -33.07 7.39 47.00
C PRO A 5 -32.53 7.26 45.56
N ASN A 6 -33.40 6.94 44.58
CA ASN A 6 -32.96 6.86 43.19
C ASN A 6 -32.58 8.23 42.60
N LEU A 7 -33.29 9.29 42.98
CA LEU A 7 -32.93 10.66 42.59
C LEU A 7 -31.57 11.10 43.20
N LEU A 8 -31.32 10.76 44.47
CA LEU A 8 -30.02 11.07 45.11
C LEU A 8 -28.88 10.29 44.45
N LEU A 9 -29.10 9.02 44.15
CA LEU A 9 -28.13 8.20 43.40
C LEU A 9 -27.86 8.74 42.00
N ALA A 10 -28.85 9.16 41.26
CA ALA A 10 -28.73 9.76 39.95
C ALA A 10 -27.95 11.10 39.99
N LEU A 11 -28.24 11.95 40.98
CA LEU A 11 -27.49 13.19 41.17
C LEU A 11 -26.02 12.96 41.55
N LEU A 12 -25.74 11.98 42.40
CA LEU A 12 -24.38 11.58 42.74
C LEU A 12 -23.64 11.03 41.54
N ALA A 13 -24.30 10.17 40.74
CA ALA A 13 -23.74 9.62 39.50
C ALA A 13 -23.45 10.73 38.45
N LEU A 14 -24.34 11.72 38.33
CA LEU A 14 -24.12 12.87 37.45
C LEU A 14 -22.90 13.69 37.88
N ALA A 15 -22.80 13.99 39.17
CA ALA A 15 -21.65 14.72 39.73
C ALA A 15 -20.34 13.96 39.48
N LEU A 16 -20.35 12.65 39.75
CA LEU A 16 -19.21 11.76 39.53
C LEU A 16 -18.84 11.70 38.05
N THR A 17 -19.80 11.61 37.13
CA THR A 17 -19.61 11.65 35.67
C THR A 17 -18.88 12.93 35.24
N VAL A 18 -19.31 14.10 35.73
CA VAL A 18 -18.68 15.37 35.36
C VAL A 18 -17.25 15.45 35.90
N VAL A 19 -17.01 14.98 37.12
CA VAL A 19 -15.68 14.94 37.72
C VAL A 19 -14.78 14.02 36.93
N LEU A 20 -15.25 12.79 36.62
CA LEU A 20 -14.51 11.80 35.84
C LEU A 20 -14.22 12.32 34.42
N ALA A 21 -15.21 12.90 33.73
CA ALA A 21 -15.01 13.47 32.39
C ALA A 21 -13.93 14.56 32.39
N ARG A 22 -13.94 15.47 33.39
CA ARG A 22 -12.91 16.49 33.54
C ARG A 22 -11.52 15.91 33.84
N LEU A 23 -11.46 14.87 34.69
CA LEU A 23 -10.21 14.18 34.99
C LEU A 23 -9.62 13.50 33.76
N VAL A 24 -10.43 12.71 33.05
CA VAL A 24 -10.01 12.01 31.83
C VAL A 24 -9.57 13.02 30.76
N ARG A 25 -10.34 14.10 30.55
CA ARG A 25 -9.94 15.18 29.63
C ARG A 25 -8.55 15.73 29.98
N ARG A 26 -8.29 16.05 31.25
CA ARG A 26 -6.97 16.56 31.70
C ARG A 26 -5.84 15.55 31.50
N LEU A 27 -6.11 14.25 31.72
CA LEU A 27 -5.14 13.19 31.50
C LEU A 27 -4.79 13.08 30.01
N VAL A 28 -5.80 13.09 29.12
CA VAL A 28 -5.61 13.07 27.67
C VAL A 28 -4.84 14.30 27.19
N GLU A 29 -5.21 15.50 27.64
CA GLU A 29 -4.48 16.75 27.30
C GLU A 29 -3.00 16.66 27.72
N ARG A 30 -2.70 16.10 28.92
CA ARG A 30 -1.32 15.91 29.40
C ARG A 30 -0.56 14.84 28.62
N ALA A 31 -1.21 13.72 28.29
CA ALA A 31 -0.60 12.65 27.50
C ALA A 31 -0.22 13.14 26.10
N LEU A 32 -1.13 13.81 25.43
CA LEU A 32 -0.89 14.40 24.11
C LEU A 32 0.15 15.54 24.15
N ALA A 33 0.22 16.29 25.25
CA ALA A 33 1.25 17.31 25.42
C ALA A 33 2.66 16.70 25.56
N ARG A 34 2.79 15.51 26.19
CA ARG A 34 4.06 14.78 26.30
C ARG A 34 4.49 14.14 24.97
N ALA A 35 3.52 13.83 24.11
CA ALA A 35 3.75 13.31 22.76
C ALA A 35 4.00 14.42 21.72
N ASP A 36 4.21 15.66 22.18
CA ASP A 36 4.45 16.86 21.36
C ASP A 36 3.38 17.12 20.28
N ALA A 37 2.14 16.67 20.55
CA ALA A 37 1.03 16.89 19.66
C ALA A 37 0.67 18.39 19.57
N GLU A 38 0.29 18.85 18.39
CA GLU A 38 -0.13 20.23 18.15
C GLU A 38 -1.30 20.64 19.04
N ARG A 39 -1.33 21.90 19.45
CA ARG A 39 -2.37 22.44 20.36
C ARG A 39 -3.80 22.15 19.88
N HIS A 40 -4.04 22.29 18.58
CA HIS A 40 -5.37 22.06 17.99
C HIS A 40 -5.79 20.57 18.15
N VAL A 41 -4.90 19.63 17.86
CA VAL A 41 -5.14 18.20 18.01
C VAL A 41 -5.45 17.83 19.47
N ARG A 42 -4.68 18.36 20.43
CA ARG A 42 -4.91 18.15 21.86
C ARG A 42 -6.30 18.59 22.30
N VAL A 43 -6.72 19.79 21.89
CA VAL A 43 -8.04 20.34 22.27
C VAL A 43 -9.17 19.52 21.66
N VAL A 44 -9.07 19.17 20.37
CA VAL A 44 -10.12 18.40 19.68
C VAL A 44 -10.26 17.00 20.29
N VAL A 45 -9.15 16.25 20.43
CA VAL A 45 -9.18 14.90 20.99
C VAL A 45 -9.69 14.90 22.43
N ALA A 46 -9.19 15.79 23.28
CA ALA A 46 -9.62 15.88 24.66
C ALA A 46 -11.12 16.27 24.79
N THR A 47 -11.61 17.10 23.89
CA THR A 47 -13.04 17.48 23.85
C THR A 47 -13.91 16.32 23.39
N LEU A 48 -13.50 15.56 22.37
CA LEU A 48 -14.22 14.33 21.93
C LEU A 48 -14.29 13.32 23.08
N VAL A 49 -13.18 13.05 23.74
CA VAL A 49 -13.13 12.12 24.87
C VAL A 49 -14.02 12.61 26.02
N PHE A 50 -14.01 13.91 26.33
CA PHE A 50 -14.89 14.49 27.35
C PHE A 50 -16.37 14.20 27.03
N TYR A 51 -16.83 14.49 25.81
CA TYR A 51 -18.22 14.23 25.42
C TYR A 51 -18.55 12.74 25.41
N ALA A 52 -17.63 11.86 25.00
CA ALA A 52 -17.82 10.42 25.06
C ALA A 52 -18.06 9.94 26.48
N VAL A 53 -17.23 10.39 27.46
CA VAL A 53 -17.39 10.04 28.87
C VAL A 53 -18.69 10.61 29.44
N VAL A 54 -19.06 11.84 29.09
CA VAL A 54 -20.34 12.46 29.51
C VAL A 54 -21.52 11.66 28.98
N THR A 55 -21.51 11.25 27.70
CA THR A 55 -22.60 10.47 27.09
C THR A 55 -22.79 9.14 27.83
N VAL A 56 -21.73 8.38 28.06
CA VAL A 56 -21.78 7.13 28.83
C VAL A 56 -22.28 7.36 30.24
N GLY A 57 -21.76 8.38 30.93
CA GLY A 57 -22.17 8.71 32.29
C GLY A 57 -23.62 9.18 32.40
N LEU A 58 -24.17 9.89 31.39
CA LEU A 58 -25.59 10.24 31.34
C LEU A 58 -26.46 8.99 31.20
N VAL A 59 -26.09 8.02 30.37
CA VAL A 59 -26.82 6.74 30.24
C VAL A 59 -26.88 6.04 31.61
N VAL A 60 -25.75 5.94 32.33
CA VAL A 60 -25.69 5.36 33.66
C VAL A 60 -26.56 6.15 34.67
N THR A 61 -26.49 7.49 34.62
CA THR A 61 -27.30 8.35 35.47
C THR A 61 -28.80 8.13 35.28
N PHE A 62 -29.28 8.05 34.04
CA PHE A 62 -30.70 7.76 33.74
C PHE A 62 -31.11 6.34 34.17
N ALA A 63 -30.19 5.35 34.02
CA ALA A 63 -30.43 3.99 34.50
C ALA A 63 -30.71 3.95 36.01
N LEU A 64 -29.86 4.62 36.79
CA LEU A 64 -29.98 4.71 38.26
C LEU A 64 -31.20 5.51 38.68
N GLY A 65 -31.62 6.50 37.87
CA GLY A 65 -32.84 7.27 38.07
C GLY A 65 -34.14 6.49 37.79
N GLY A 66 -34.07 5.23 37.32
CA GLY A 66 -35.21 4.39 37.00
C GLY A 66 -35.89 4.73 35.66
N VAL A 67 -35.23 5.46 34.79
CA VAL A 67 -35.71 5.75 33.44
C VAL A 67 -35.55 4.51 32.54
N ASN A 68 -36.58 4.21 31.75
CA ASN A 68 -36.46 3.14 30.76
C ASN A 68 -35.50 3.53 29.64
N LEU A 69 -34.35 2.88 29.62
CA LEU A 69 -33.26 3.18 28.68
C LEU A 69 -33.43 2.52 27.31
N GLY A 70 -34.44 1.67 27.11
CA GLY A 70 -34.58 0.90 25.88
C GLY A 70 -34.49 1.74 24.59
N LEU A 71 -35.25 2.87 24.59
CA LEU A 71 -35.19 3.80 23.44
C LEU A 71 -33.85 4.56 23.32
N LEU A 72 -33.29 4.97 24.44
CA LEU A 72 -32.00 5.68 24.45
C LEU A 72 -30.86 4.77 24.00
N VAL A 73 -30.76 3.56 24.54
CA VAL A 73 -29.74 2.57 24.14
C VAL A 73 -29.93 2.17 22.69
N GLY A 74 -31.17 1.99 22.23
CA GLY A 74 -31.44 1.70 20.81
C GLY A 74 -30.97 2.84 19.87
N SER A 75 -31.27 4.09 20.20
CA SER A 75 -30.87 5.23 19.40
C SER A 75 -29.35 5.47 19.43
N LEU A 76 -28.69 5.28 20.58
CA LEU A 76 -27.23 5.35 20.69
C LEU A 76 -26.55 4.20 19.93
N GLY A 77 -27.15 2.99 19.94
CA GLY A 77 -26.68 1.87 19.14
C GLY A 77 -26.69 2.19 17.65
N LEU A 78 -27.80 2.74 17.15
CA LEU A 78 -27.90 3.16 15.75
C LEU A 78 -26.89 4.29 15.41
N ALA A 79 -26.75 5.29 16.27
CA ALA A 79 -25.76 6.34 16.10
C ALA A 79 -24.32 5.81 16.08
N THR A 80 -24.02 4.80 16.91
CA THR A 80 -22.69 4.14 16.94
C THR A 80 -22.41 3.40 15.64
N VAL A 81 -23.39 2.71 15.08
CA VAL A 81 -23.26 2.05 13.77
C VAL A 81 -23.01 3.07 12.67
N ALA A 82 -23.78 4.16 12.64
CA ALA A 82 -23.59 5.24 11.66
C ALA A 82 -22.19 5.87 11.77
N LEU A 83 -21.71 6.13 12.99
CA LEU A 83 -20.36 6.65 13.24
C LEU A 83 -19.30 5.63 12.81
N GLY A 84 -19.50 4.35 13.06
CA GLY A 84 -18.62 3.27 12.61
C GLY A 84 -18.44 3.28 11.10
N PHE A 85 -19.51 3.41 10.33
CA PHE A 85 -19.44 3.57 8.87
C PHE A 85 -18.71 4.86 8.46
N ALA A 86 -18.96 5.98 9.13
CA ALA A 86 -18.30 7.24 8.84
C ALA A 86 -16.78 7.19 9.09
N LEU A 87 -16.32 6.39 10.05
CA LEU A 87 -14.90 6.23 10.41
C LEU A 87 -14.22 5.04 9.72
N GLN A 88 -14.96 4.21 8.99
CA GLN A 88 -14.49 2.97 8.41
C GLN A 88 -13.21 3.13 7.59
N ASP A 89 -13.14 4.15 6.72
CA ASP A 89 -11.98 4.36 5.86
C ASP A 89 -10.75 4.81 6.65
N ILE A 90 -10.93 5.59 7.71
CA ILE A 90 -9.81 5.99 8.59
C ILE A 90 -9.23 4.76 9.28
N VAL A 91 -10.08 3.93 9.88
CA VAL A 91 -9.67 2.71 10.58
C VAL A 91 -9.03 1.70 9.62
N SER A 92 -9.60 1.52 8.42
CA SER A 92 -9.05 0.62 7.40
C SER A 92 -7.63 1.04 6.96
N ASN A 93 -7.40 2.32 6.70
CA ASN A 93 -6.08 2.82 6.32
C ASN A 93 -5.06 2.67 7.45
N PHE A 94 -5.47 2.91 8.69
CA PHE A 94 -4.62 2.74 9.86
C PHE A 94 -4.23 1.28 10.08
N THR A 95 -5.22 0.38 10.04
CA THR A 95 -4.99 -1.07 10.18
C THR A 95 -4.10 -1.61 9.06
N ALA A 96 -4.39 -1.22 7.80
CA ALA A 96 -3.54 -1.58 6.66
C ALA A 96 -2.09 -1.10 6.86
N GLY A 97 -1.89 0.13 7.34
CA GLY A 97 -0.55 0.66 7.61
C GLY A 97 0.21 -0.16 8.66
N ILE A 98 -0.46 -0.59 9.72
CA ILE A 98 0.15 -1.47 10.74
C ILE A 98 0.55 -2.81 10.13
N VAL A 99 -0.34 -3.41 9.30
CA VAL A 99 -0.06 -4.71 8.66
C VAL A 99 1.12 -4.59 7.68
N LEU A 100 1.15 -3.55 6.85
CA LEU A 100 2.27 -3.28 5.94
C LEU A 100 3.60 -3.13 6.68
N LEU A 101 3.59 -2.47 7.84
CA LEU A 101 4.77 -2.31 8.70
C LEU A 101 5.19 -3.60 9.44
N LEU A 102 4.29 -4.58 9.58
CA LEU A 102 4.60 -5.86 10.22
C LEU A 102 5.02 -6.92 9.20
N GLU A 103 4.34 -6.99 8.06
CA GLU A 103 4.57 -8.02 7.04
C GLU A 103 5.69 -7.65 6.06
N HIS A 104 6.01 -6.36 5.91
CA HIS A 104 7.05 -5.83 5.02
C HIS A 104 6.96 -6.39 3.59
N PRO A 105 5.81 -6.35 2.90
CA PRO A 105 5.70 -6.81 1.52
C PRO A 105 6.57 -5.96 0.56
N PHE A 106 6.93 -4.77 0.98
CA PHE A 106 7.91 -3.87 0.38
C PHE A 106 8.56 -3.01 1.48
N THR A 107 9.70 -2.40 1.17
CA THR A 107 10.47 -1.54 2.07
C THR A 107 10.76 -0.19 1.41
N GLU A 108 11.25 0.78 2.20
CA GLU A 108 11.73 2.06 1.65
C GLU A 108 12.84 1.81 0.62
N GLY A 109 12.77 2.49 -0.51
CA GLY A 109 13.63 2.30 -1.67
C GLY A 109 13.14 1.26 -2.69
N ASP A 110 12.10 0.47 -2.36
CA ASP A 110 11.50 -0.44 -3.33
C ASP A 110 10.67 0.30 -4.38
N HIS A 111 10.73 -0.17 -5.62
CA HIS A 111 9.86 0.31 -6.69
C HIS A 111 8.61 -0.54 -6.77
N ILE A 112 7.46 0.05 -6.44
CA ILE A 112 6.17 -0.64 -6.41
C ILE A 112 5.17 -0.02 -7.38
N ALA A 113 4.25 -0.84 -7.86
CA ALA A 113 3.15 -0.42 -8.74
C ALA A 113 1.84 -1.07 -8.28
N ILE A 114 0.77 -0.26 -8.28
CA ILE A 114 -0.63 -0.65 -8.20
C ILE A 114 -1.34 -0.07 -9.43
N PRO A 115 -2.59 -0.45 -9.76
CA PRO A 115 -3.25 0.01 -10.98
C PRO A 115 -3.24 1.53 -11.22
N ASP A 116 -3.34 2.32 -10.12
CA ASP A 116 -3.50 3.77 -10.20
C ASP A 116 -2.25 4.56 -9.74
N ALA A 117 -1.17 3.89 -9.32
CA ALA A 117 0.04 4.56 -8.85
C ALA A 117 1.28 3.66 -8.99
N GLU A 118 2.40 4.28 -9.36
CA GLU A 118 3.70 3.63 -9.50
C GLU A 118 4.80 4.56 -8.99
N GLY A 119 5.82 4.01 -8.33
CA GLY A 119 6.98 4.77 -7.89
C GLY A 119 7.84 4.07 -6.86
N GLU A 120 8.92 4.73 -6.48
CA GLU A 120 9.82 4.32 -5.41
C GLU A 120 9.25 4.71 -4.05
N VAL A 121 9.24 3.80 -3.09
CA VAL A 121 8.75 4.03 -1.72
C VAL A 121 9.69 4.97 -0.98
N GLU A 122 9.22 6.18 -0.65
CA GLU A 122 9.98 7.13 0.17
C GLU A 122 9.83 6.86 1.67
N ASP A 123 8.57 6.77 2.15
CA ASP A 123 8.27 6.43 3.54
C ASP A 123 6.90 5.74 3.67
N ILE A 124 6.77 4.89 4.68
CA ILE A 124 5.53 4.19 5.02
C ILE A 124 4.98 4.80 6.30
N ARG A 125 3.93 5.63 6.17
CA ARG A 125 3.28 6.26 7.31
C ARG A 125 2.06 5.48 7.76
N ILE A 126 1.54 5.84 8.92
CA ILE A 126 0.47 5.11 9.59
C ILE A 126 -0.83 4.99 8.77
N ARG A 127 -1.17 5.94 7.90
CA ARG A 127 -2.39 5.93 7.07
C ARG A 127 -2.15 5.95 5.57
N ALA A 128 -0.95 6.29 5.14
CA ALA A 128 -0.62 6.45 3.73
C ALA A 128 0.87 6.23 3.52
N THR A 129 1.25 5.66 2.40
CA THR A 129 2.63 5.50 1.93
C THR A 129 2.93 6.57 0.89
N ARG A 130 4.14 7.09 0.90
CA ARG A 130 4.62 8.10 -0.06
C ARG A 130 5.48 7.42 -1.10
N LEU A 131 5.15 7.66 -2.36
CA LEU A 131 5.89 7.17 -3.50
C LEU A 131 6.47 8.34 -4.29
N ARG A 132 7.68 8.18 -4.78
CA ARG A 132 8.28 9.07 -5.79
C ARG A 132 8.03 8.46 -7.16
N ALA A 133 7.16 9.08 -7.95
CA ALA A 133 6.88 8.66 -9.32
C ALA A 133 8.10 8.86 -10.23
N PRO A 134 8.19 8.15 -11.38
CA PRO A 134 9.32 8.26 -12.32
C PRO A 134 9.56 9.69 -12.85
N ASP A 135 8.53 10.52 -12.89
CA ASP A 135 8.61 11.94 -13.28
C ASP A 135 9.03 12.88 -12.13
N GLY A 136 9.33 12.30 -10.93
CA GLY A 136 9.75 13.01 -9.73
C GLY A 136 8.60 13.54 -8.86
N GLN A 137 7.35 13.33 -9.24
CA GLN A 137 6.21 13.74 -8.43
C GLN A 137 6.07 12.88 -7.16
N LEU A 138 5.64 13.53 -6.07
CA LEU A 138 5.30 12.83 -4.84
C LEU A 138 3.85 12.35 -4.90
N VAL A 139 3.65 11.04 -4.93
CA VAL A 139 2.33 10.40 -4.90
C VAL A 139 2.05 9.89 -3.49
N ILE A 140 0.92 10.27 -2.91
CA ILE A 140 0.50 9.83 -1.58
C ILE A 140 -0.61 8.79 -1.75
N VAL A 141 -0.29 7.54 -1.46
CA VAL A 141 -1.20 6.40 -1.63
C VAL A 141 -1.77 5.99 -0.28
N PRO A 142 -3.11 5.96 -0.11
CA PRO A 142 -3.74 5.41 1.09
C PRO A 142 -3.32 3.94 1.31
N ASN A 143 -2.93 3.58 2.54
CA ASN A 143 -2.44 2.23 2.84
C ASN A 143 -3.46 1.13 2.54
N LYS A 144 -4.77 1.42 2.68
CA LYS A 144 -5.85 0.51 2.30
C LYS A 144 -5.73 0.04 0.85
N LEU A 145 -5.36 0.94 -0.10
CA LEU A 145 -5.20 0.58 -1.51
C LEU A 145 -4.02 -0.37 -1.72
N LEU A 146 -2.87 -0.10 -1.08
CA LEU A 146 -1.68 -0.95 -1.16
C LEU A 146 -1.92 -2.35 -0.56
N PHE A 147 -2.81 -2.44 0.43
CA PHE A 147 -3.14 -3.70 1.09
C PHE A 147 -4.20 -4.52 0.33
N THR A 148 -5.16 -3.86 -0.34
CA THR A 148 -6.31 -4.55 -0.97
C THR A 148 -6.17 -4.77 -2.47
N GLN A 149 -5.33 -4.00 -3.15
CA GLN A 149 -5.11 -4.12 -4.58
C GLN A 149 -3.95 -5.06 -4.91
N VAL A 150 -3.88 -5.47 -6.18
CA VAL A 150 -2.71 -6.20 -6.69
C VAL A 150 -1.52 -5.25 -6.68
N LEU A 151 -0.50 -5.60 -5.91
CA LEU A 151 0.74 -4.85 -5.79
C LEU A 151 1.85 -5.62 -6.50
N THR A 152 2.58 -4.93 -7.38
CA THR A 152 3.80 -5.43 -8.00
C THR A 152 4.99 -4.75 -7.37
N ASN A 153 5.88 -5.51 -6.73
CA ASN A 153 7.17 -5.02 -6.27
C ASN A 153 8.24 -5.40 -7.30
N SER A 154 8.79 -4.37 -7.96
CA SER A 154 9.75 -4.55 -9.05
C SER A 154 11.19 -4.75 -8.57
N THR A 155 11.49 -4.44 -7.30
CA THR A 155 12.82 -4.54 -6.70
C THR A 155 13.00 -5.75 -5.80
N ALA A 156 11.91 -6.35 -5.31
CA ALA A 156 11.97 -7.54 -4.45
C ALA A 156 12.62 -8.76 -5.11
N THR A 157 12.54 -8.87 -6.44
CA THR A 157 13.20 -9.93 -7.19
C THR A 157 14.50 -9.43 -7.80
N MET A 158 15.59 -10.09 -7.43
CA MET A 158 16.94 -9.75 -7.91
C MET A 158 17.12 -9.93 -9.42
N ARG A 159 16.24 -10.70 -10.06
CA ARG A 159 16.30 -11.00 -11.49
C ARG A 159 15.00 -10.59 -12.17
N ARG A 160 15.13 -9.81 -13.23
CA ARG A 160 14.00 -9.40 -14.07
C ARG A 160 14.08 -10.08 -15.43
N ARG A 161 12.97 -10.61 -15.85
CA ARG A 161 12.82 -11.16 -17.20
C ARG A 161 12.66 -10.04 -18.20
N VAL A 162 13.52 -10.00 -19.20
CA VAL A 162 13.50 -9.08 -20.32
C VAL A 162 13.23 -9.86 -21.61
N GLU A 163 12.38 -9.33 -22.46
CA GLU A 163 12.04 -9.93 -23.73
C GLU A 163 12.32 -8.94 -24.87
N VAL A 164 13.01 -9.44 -25.91
CA VAL A 164 13.21 -8.71 -27.16
C VAL A 164 12.50 -9.50 -28.28
N ARG A 165 11.66 -8.82 -29.05
CA ARG A 165 10.99 -9.37 -30.23
C ARG A 165 11.76 -9.00 -31.47
N LEU A 166 12.02 -10.01 -32.32
CA LEU A 166 12.81 -9.90 -33.53
C LEU A 166 12.05 -10.58 -34.68
N GLU A 167 12.18 -10.07 -35.88
CA GLU A 167 11.60 -10.65 -37.05
C GLU A 167 12.69 -11.23 -37.97
N LEU A 168 12.55 -12.52 -38.28
CA LEU A 168 13.41 -13.25 -39.21
C LEU A 168 12.65 -13.53 -40.50
N PRO A 169 13.03 -12.90 -41.64
CA PRO A 169 12.44 -13.15 -42.93
C PRO A 169 12.52 -14.64 -43.34
N TYR A 170 11.55 -15.10 -44.15
CA TYR A 170 11.61 -16.44 -44.68
C TYR A 170 12.81 -16.60 -45.61
N GLY A 171 13.36 -17.80 -45.65
CA GLY A 171 14.57 -18.10 -46.45
C GLY A 171 15.88 -17.99 -45.63
N GLN A 172 15.84 -17.39 -44.47
CA GLN A 172 17.02 -17.34 -43.59
C GLN A 172 17.11 -18.58 -42.67
N ASP A 173 18.35 -18.98 -42.36
CA ASP A 173 18.62 -20.13 -41.49
C ASP A 173 18.29 -19.80 -40.01
N VAL A 174 17.24 -20.44 -39.50
CA VAL A 174 16.80 -20.28 -38.12
C VAL A 174 17.82 -20.82 -37.12
N ALA A 175 18.56 -21.90 -37.46
CA ALA A 175 19.56 -22.48 -36.61
C ALA A 175 20.73 -21.50 -36.44
N ARG A 176 21.18 -20.90 -37.53
CA ARG A 176 22.26 -19.90 -37.50
C ARG A 176 21.82 -18.61 -36.80
N ALA A 177 20.60 -18.12 -37.05
CA ALA A 177 20.04 -16.97 -36.29
C ALA A 177 19.97 -17.25 -34.81
N ARG A 178 19.60 -18.47 -34.40
CA ARG A 178 19.57 -18.87 -32.99
C ARG A 178 20.94 -18.78 -32.33
N GLU A 179 21.96 -19.35 -32.97
CA GLU A 179 23.33 -19.32 -32.45
C GLU A 179 23.82 -17.87 -32.25
N LEU A 180 23.63 -17.01 -33.25
CA LEU A 180 24.07 -15.62 -33.21
C LEU A 180 23.32 -14.80 -32.15
N LEU A 181 21.99 -14.99 -32.02
CA LEU A 181 21.20 -14.26 -31.04
C LEU A 181 21.49 -14.71 -29.59
N LEU A 182 21.77 -15.99 -29.38
CA LEU A 182 22.20 -16.47 -28.05
C LEU A 182 23.63 -15.99 -27.71
N ALA A 183 24.52 -15.93 -28.70
CA ALA A 183 25.85 -15.32 -28.53
C ALA A 183 25.76 -13.83 -28.21
N ALA A 184 24.91 -13.09 -28.92
CA ALA A 184 24.65 -11.68 -28.61
C ALA A 184 24.18 -11.48 -27.18
N ALA A 185 23.27 -12.36 -26.68
CA ALA A 185 22.82 -12.29 -25.31
C ALA A 185 23.94 -12.56 -24.28
N ALA A 186 24.94 -13.36 -24.62
CA ALA A 186 26.06 -13.65 -23.73
C ALA A 186 27.10 -12.50 -23.67
N GLU A 187 27.11 -11.59 -24.63
CA GLU A 187 28.03 -10.44 -24.69
C GLU A 187 27.48 -9.20 -23.98
N VAL A 188 26.17 -9.13 -23.74
CA VAL A 188 25.55 -7.97 -23.07
C VAL A 188 25.68 -8.09 -21.55
N GLU A 189 26.32 -7.08 -20.96
CA GLU A 189 26.53 -7.01 -19.53
C GLU A 189 25.22 -6.92 -18.74
N GLY A 190 25.13 -7.65 -17.63
CA GLY A 190 23.93 -7.67 -16.78
C GLY A 190 22.95 -8.78 -17.10
N ILE A 191 23.15 -9.55 -18.16
CA ILE A 191 22.36 -10.74 -18.46
C ILE A 191 22.89 -11.91 -17.60
N SER A 192 21.98 -12.59 -16.93
CA SER A 192 22.29 -13.74 -16.05
C SER A 192 22.43 -15.02 -16.88
N ASP A 193 23.40 -15.86 -16.54
CA ASP A 193 23.56 -17.20 -17.11
C ASP A 193 22.52 -18.20 -16.60
N GLU A 194 21.94 -17.94 -15.44
CA GLU A 194 20.88 -18.76 -14.85
C GLU A 194 19.66 -17.90 -14.47
N PRO A 195 18.49 -18.17 -15.06
CA PRO A 195 18.22 -19.09 -16.17
C PRO A 195 18.85 -18.62 -17.48
N ALA A 196 19.41 -19.57 -18.24
CA ALA A 196 20.07 -19.28 -19.49
C ALA A 196 19.16 -18.56 -20.51
N PRO A 197 19.71 -17.67 -21.37
CA PRO A 197 18.97 -17.05 -22.49
C PRO A 197 18.26 -18.08 -23.34
N ARG A 198 17.03 -17.75 -23.78
CA ARG A 198 16.20 -18.64 -24.60
C ARG A 198 15.64 -17.93 -25.80
N LEU A 199 15.75 -18.55 -26.97
CA LEU A 199 15.07 -18.08 -28.19
C LEU A 199 13.83 -18.93 -28.45
N LEU A 200 12.66 -18.28 -28.51
CA LEU A 200 11.37 -18.91 -28.77
C LEU A 200 10.84 -18.42 -30.11
N THR A 201 10.35 -19.33 -30.95
CA THR A 201 9.56 -18.96 -32.14
C THR A 201 8.12 -18.73 -31.67
N GLN A 202 7.57 -17.52 -31.90
CA GLN A 202 6.27 -17.15 -31.38
C GLN A 202 5.15 -17.29 -32.40
N HIS A 203 5.38 -16.79 -33.59
CA HIS A 203 4.38 -16.75 -34.64
C HIS A 203 5.03 -16.90 -36.01
N LEU A 204 4.31 -17.56 -36.95
CA LEU A 204 4.67 -17.64 -38.36
C LEU A 204 3.79 -16.63 -39.10
N GLY A 205 4.33 -15.43 -39.34
CA GLY A 205 3.66 -14.41 -40.15
C GLY A 205 3.63 -14.76 -41.64
N GLN A 206 3.08 -13.87 -42.46
CA GLN A 206 3.07 -14.10 -43.91
C GLN A 206 4.46 -13.98 -44.53
N ASP A 207 5.26 -12.99 -44.10
CA ASP A 207 6.56 -12.66 -44.69
C ASP A 207 7.77 -12.97 -43.77
N ALA A 208 7.55 -13.17 -42.49
CA ALA A 208 8.60 -13.39 -41.52
C ALA A 208 8.15 -14.28 -40.34
N ARG A 209 9.14 -14.85 -39.64
CA ARG A 209 8.97 -15.55 -38.37
C ARG A 209 9.23 -14.58 -37.22
N SER A 210 8.29 -14.46 -36.30
CA SER A 210 8.50 -13.70 -35.05
C SER A 210 9.27 -14.56 -34.05
N LEU A 211 10.44 -14.09 -33.67
CA LEU A 211 11.31 -14.68 -32.66
C LEU A 211 11.24 -13.85 -31.39
N ARG A 212 11.29 -14.52 -30.25
CA ARG A 212 11.35 -13.88 -28.93
C ARG A 212 12.60 -14.34 -28.19
N LEU A 213 13.54 -13.43 -28.00
CA LEU A 213 14.70 -13.66 -27.18
C LEU A 213 14.35 -13.29 -25.73
N VAL A 214 14.42 -14.25 -24.84
CA VAL A 214 14.10 -14.12 -23.41
C VAL A 214 15.38 -14.25 -22.61
N VAL A 215 15.68 -13.23 -21.84
CA VAL A 215 16.85 -13.17 -20.95
C VAL A 215 16.42 -12.78 -19.54
N TRP A 216 17.27 -13.06 -18.57
CA TRP A 216 17.11 -12.62 -17.19
C TRP A 216 18.23 -11.64 -16.86
N VAL A 217 17.86 -10.49 -16.29
CA VAL A 217 18.80 -9.40 -15.94
C VAL A 217 18.90 -9.31 -14.43
N ASP A 218 20.12 -9.20 -13.89
CA ASP A 218 20.34 -8.89 -12.48
C ASP A 218 20.05 -7.39 -12.24
N ALA A 219 18.87 -7.13 -11.66
CA ALA A 219 18.36 -5.78 -11.44
C ALA A 219 19.07 -5.03 -10.30
N ARG A 220 20.01 -5.66 -9.56
CA ARG A 220 20.77 -4.99 -8.50
C ARG A 220 21.84 -4.04 -9.02
N GLY A 221 22.40 -4.36 -10.16
CA GLY A 221 23.50 -3.57 -10.74
C GLY A 221 23.21 -3.00 -12.12
N HIS A 222 22.12 -3.45 -12.75
CA HIS A 222 21.81 -3.12 -14.13
C HIS A 222 20.36 -2.70 -14.30
N ASP A 223 20.12 -1.60 -15.02
CA ASP A 223 18.79 -1.19 -15.43
C ASP A 223 18.25 -2.14 -16.53
N PRO A 224 17.14 -2.87 -16.27
CA PRO A 224 16.57 -3.79 -17.25
C PRO A 224 16.17 -3.12 -18.58
N GLN A 225 15.82 -1.83 -18.57
CA GLN A 225 15.47 -1.10 -19.79
C GLN A 225 16.70 -0.80 -20.64
N ARG A 226 17.80 -0.41 -19.99
CA ARG A 226 19.08 -0.19 -20.65
C ARG A 226 19.61 -1.50 -21.26
N VAL A 227 19.62 -2.59 -20.47
CA VAL A 227 20.05 -3.92 -20.95
C VAL A 227 19.19 -4.39 -22.12
N ARG A 228 17.87 -4.12 -22.10
CA ARG A 228 16.96 -4.43 -23.20
C ARG A 228 17.34 -3.67 -24.49
N SER A 229 17.69 -2.39 -24.38
CA SER A 229 18.12 -1.58 -25.54
C SER A 229 19.43 -2.09 -26.12
N GLU A 230 20.42 -2.32 -25.27
CA GLU A 230 21.72 -2.87 -25.66
C GLU A 230 21.60 -4.26 -26.32
N LEU A 231 20.73 -5.12 -25.76
CA LEU A 231 20.44 -6.44 -26.34
C LEU A 231 19.76 -6.33 -27.70
N LEU A 232 18.84 -5.36 -27.87
CA LEU A 232 18.18 -5.15 -29.16
C LEU A 232 19.17 -4.73 -30.23
N ASP A 233 20.04 -3.75 -29.91
CA ASP A 233 21.05 -3.24 -30.81
C ASP A 233 22.06 -4.31 -31.21
N GLU A 234 22.51 -5.16 -30.26
CA GLU A 234 23.44 -6.25 -30.58
C GLU A 234 22.78 -7.37 -31.36
N ALA A 235 21.51 -7.70 -31.03
CA ALA A 235 20.75 -8.69 -31.77
C ALA A 235 20.52 -8.27 -33.24
N GLU A 236 20.23 -7.00 -33.50
CA GLU A 236 20.08 -6.46 -34.86
C GLU A 236 21.37 -6.54 -35.66
N LYS A 237 22.52 -6.17 -35.06
CA LYS A 237 23.82 -6.31 -35.73
C LYS A 237 24.10 -7.75 -36.17
N ARG A 238 23.88 -8.72 -35.27
CA ARG A 238 24.10 -10.15 -35.59
C ARG A 238 23.14 -10.70 -36.62
N LEU A 239 21.87 -10.22 -36.64
CA LEU A 239 20.91 -10.63 -37.69
C LEU A 239 21.29 -10.07 -39.08
N HIS A 240 21.94 -8.90 -39.14
CA HIS A 240 22.47 -8.39 -40.41
C HIS A 240 23.55 -9.29 -41.00
N GLU A 241 24.37 -9.97 -40.19
CA GLU A 241 25.36 -10.95 -40.64
C GLU A 241 24.73 -12.22 -41.27
N VAL A 242 23.49 -12.55 -40.92
CA VAL A 242 22.72 -13.66 -41.54
C VAL A 242 22.15 -13.26 -42.88
N ARG A 243 22.00 -11.95 -43.15
CA ARG A 243 21.46 -11.39 -44.38
C ARG A 243 22.46 -11.24 -45.51
N SER A 244 23.76 -11.22 -45.16
CA SER A 244 24.88 -11.14 -46.13
C SER A 244 25.38 -12.51 -46.50
#